data_02514fac558ead8a175f840f71152b47
#
_entry.id   02514fac558ead8a175f840f71152b47
#
_cell.length_a   1.000
_cell.length_b   1.000
_cell.length_c   1.000
_cell.angle_alpha   90.00
_cell.angle_beta   90.00
_cell.angle_gamma   90.00
#
_symmetry.space_group_name_H-M   'P 1'
#
loop_
_entity.id
_entity.type
_entity.pdbx_description
1 polymer ?
#
loop_
_entity_poly.entity_id
_entity_poly.type
_entity_poly.pdbx_seq_one_letter_code
_entity_poly.pdbx_strand_id
1 'polypeptide(L)'
;MAMKYRIFHHSYLGFNSNSTLFYGDKDAVLIDASMLLSDAHKMAAEIITMRKRLTHIYVSHFHPDHHFGLTVLKSAFPEARVVALAQSAHDILDTTNDKVDMWSIDRFGFYDIPGSVVTPLILEQPYVELEGEQIRFYDGYEGDSINNTIVWVPSMRVICATDVAFHDCHLWPIESNVERRIKWRKDIARMMDFDPRVVIPGHHDEEKFRILEEVMEDTSRTYVDCVDWSVKYLEYYDEVYASAKTGKEMIDMMFERYDLKAEDFAIHWQAQILFPKSSPEGLIPLPGKFGEIFLNPQGGFDGDPPRE
;
A
#
# COMPACT_ATOMS: atom_id res chain seq x y z
N MET A 1 -27.26 12.60 -0.38
CA MET A 1 -27.23 11.12 -0.58
C MET A 1 -26.23 10.53 0.39
N ALA A 2 -26.33 9.21 0.64
CA ALA A 2 -25.29 8.52 1.43
C ALA A 2 -23.97 8.53 0.66
N MET A 3 -22.85 8.70 1.35
CA MET A 3 -21.51 8.56 0.80
C MET A 3 -21.33 7.16 0.21
N LYS A 4 -20.59 7.07 -0.88
CA LYS A 4 -20.22 5.83 -1.56
C LYS A 4 -18.70 5.75 -1.70
N TYR A 5 -18.18 4.59 -2.05
CA TYR A 5 -16.78 4.43 -2.41
C TYR A 5 -16.60 3.60 -3.68
N ARG A 6 -15.46 3.75 -4.32
CA ARG A 6 -14.98 2.99 -5.46
C ARG A 6 -13.53 2.61 -5.19
N ILE A 7 -13.17 1.35 -5.40
CA ILE A 7 -11.78 0.88 -5.30
C ILE A 7 -11.21 0.81 -6.71
N PHE A 8 -10.00 1.33 -6.87
CA PHE A 8 -9.18 1.15 -8.06
C PHE A 8 -8.10 0.14 -7.71
N HIS A 9 -8.17 -1.02 -8.34
CA HIS A 9 -7.15 -2.05 -8.25
C HIS A 9 -6.12 -1.84 -9.36
N HIS A 10 -4.85 -1.70 -8.98
CA HIS A 10 -3.77 -1.41 -9.92
C HIS A 10 -3.20 -2.69 -10.52
N SER A 11 -2.45 -2.52 -11.62
CA SER A 11 -1.88 -3.64 -12.35
C SER A 11 -0.82 -4.39 -11.53
N TYR A 12 -0.45 -5.60 -11.96
CA TYR A 12 0.64 -6.38 -11.35
C TYR A 12 1.96 -5.59 -11.26
N LEU A 13 2.31 -4.80 -12.29
CA LEU A 13 3.48 -3.93 -12.26
C LEU A 13 3.30 -2.70 -11.37
N GLY A 14 2.07 -2.35 -11.00
CA GLY A 14 1.71 -1.39 -9.97
C GLY A 14 1.51 -2.05 -8.60
N PHE A 15 2.05 -3.27 -8.45
CA PHE A 15 2.10 -4.07 -7.22
C PHE A 15 0.72 -4.49 -6.70
N ASN A 16 -0.29 -4.61 -7.56
CA ASN A 16 -1.66 -4.93 -7.16
C ASN A 16 -2.20 -4.04 -6.02
N SER A 17 -1.65 -2.83 -5.89
CA SER A 17 -2.06 -1.88 -4.85
C SER A 17 -3.45 -1.30 -5.12
N ASN A 18 -4.07 -0.74 -4.10
CA ASN A 18 -5.40 -0.17 -4.15
C ASN A 18 -5.39 1.33 -3.88
N SER A 19 -6.14 2.06 -4.69
CA SER A 19 -6.60 3.41 -4.34
C SER A 19 -8.11 3.39 -4.09
N THR A 20 -8.58 4.15 -3.10
CA THR A 20 -10.01 4.20 -2.77
C THR A 20 -10.57 5.61 -2.91
N LEU A 21 -11.57 5.77 -3.76
CA LEU A 21 -12.30 7.02 -3.94
C LEU A 21 -13.57 7.00 -3.09
N PHE A 22 -13.68 7.89 -2.10
CA PHE A 22 -14.93 8.19 -1.42
C PHE A 22 -15.62 9.35 -2.14
N TYR A 23 -16.93 9.25 -2.39
CA TYR A 23 -17.65 10.27 -3.11
C TYR A 23 -19.09 10.44 -2.64
N GLY A 24 -19.54 11.69 -2.65
CA GLY A 24 -20.93 12.10 -2.40
C GLY A 24 -21.67 12.45 -3.70
N ASP A 25 -22.56 13.43 -3.61
CA ASP A 25 -23.32 13.91 -4.78
C ASP A 25 -22.43 14.69 -5.77
N LYS A 26 -21.53 15.53 -5.28
CA LYS A 26 -20.72 16.45 -6.06
C LYS A 26 -19.22 16.21 -5.90
N ASP A 27 -18.80 15.94 -4.68
CA ASP A 27 -17.41 15.94 -4.28
C ASP A 27 -16.86 14.52 -4.10
N ALA A 28 -15.54 14.39 -4.15
CA ALA A 28 -14.82 13.16 -3.91
C ALA A 28 -13.49 13.41 -3.19
N VAL A 29 -13.05 12.41 -2.45
CA VAL A 29 -11.75 12.31 -1.79
C VAL A 29 -11.11 11.00 -2.19
N LEU A 30 -9.89 11.04 -2.70
CA LEU A 30 -9.11 9.85 -3.08
C LEU A 30 -8.10 9.50 -2.00
N ILE A 31 -7.95 8.23 -1.71
CA ILE A 31 -6.92 7.66 -0.84
C ILE A 31 -5.93 6.93 -1.73
N ASP A 32 -4.68 7.34 -1.69
CA ASP A 32 -3.53 6.86 -2.47
C ASP A 32 -3.67 7.04 -4.00
N ALA A 33 -2.56 6.91 -4.73
CA ALA A 33 -2.45 7.43 -6.09
C ALA A 33 -1.70 6.53 -7.09
N SER A 34 -1.53 5.26 -6.80
CA SER A 34 -0.79 4.28 -7.63
C SER A 34 0.71 4.56 -7.82
N MET A 35 1.43 3.57 -8.32
CA MET A 35 2.84 3.67 -8.74
C MET A 35 2.96 4.15 -10.18
N LEU A 36 2.21 3.54 -11.11
CA LEU A 36 2.37 3.73 -12.53
C LEU A 36 1.57 4.91 -13.06
N LEU A 37 2.15 5.65 -13.99
CA LEU A 37 1.46 6.74 -14.69
C LEU A 37 0.24 6.22 -15.46
N SER A 38 0.34 5.03 -16.09
CA SER A 38 -0.76 4.40 -16.81
C SER A 38 -1.94 4.07 -15.92
N ASP A 39 -1.72 3.57 -14.70
CA ASP A 39 -2.78 3.28 -13.73
C ASP A 39 -3.39 4.58 -13.21
N ALA A 40 -2.58 5.60 -12.93
CA ALA A 40 -3.07 6.93 -12.57
C ALA A 40 -3.91 7.59 -13.68
N HIS A 41 -3.54 7.42 -14.97
CA HIS A 41 -4.34 7.90 -16.09
C HIS A 41 -5.70 7.18 -16.20
N LYS A 42 -5.75 5.86 -16.01
CA LYS A 42 -7.02 5.10 -15.96
C LYS A 42 -7.92 5.61 -14.85
N MET A 43 -7.36 5.76 -13.64
CA MET A 43 -8.07 6.29 -12.47
C MET A 43 -8.59 7.72 -12.72
N ALA A 44 -7.76 8.61 -13.27
CA ALA A 44 -8.17 9.96 -13.61
C ALA A 44 -9.34 9.98 -14.61
N ALA A 45 -9.28 9.16 -15.67
CA ALA A 45 -10.33 9.07 -16.67
C ALA A 45 -11.65 8.57 -16.07
N GLU A 46 -11.62 7.61 -15.15
CA GLU A 46 -12.80 7.12 -14.45
C GLU A 46 -13.40 8.18 -13.54
N ILE A 47 -12.61 8.86 -12.72
CA ILE A 47 -13.07 9.96 -11.84
C ILE A 47 -13.73 11.09 -12.66
N ILE A 48 -13.14 11.47 -13.81
CA ILE A 48 -13.72 12.46 -14.72
C ILE A 48 -15.08 11.97 -15.25
N THR A 49 -15.18 10.69 -15.64
CA THR A 49 -16.43 10.08 -16.15
C THR A 49 -17.53 10.09 -15.09
N MET A 50 -17.17 9.89 -13.80
CA MET A 50 -18.10 9.98 -12.67
C MET A 50 -18.61 11.41 -12.43
N ARG A 51 -18.01 12.44 -13.04
CA ARG A 51 -18.37 13.86 -12.90
C ARG A 51 -18.34 14.34 -11.45
N LYS A 52 -17.37 13.88 -10.68
CA LYS A 52 -17.13 14.31 -9.30
C LYS A 52 -16.01 15.35 -9.25
N ARG A 53 -16.14 16.32 -8.37
CA ARG A 53 -15.05 17.25 -8.06
C ARG A 53 -14.12 16.58 -7.05
N LEU A 54 -12.93 16.21 -7.48
CA LEU A 54 -11.90 15.69 -6.58
C LEU A 54 -11.38 16.85 -5.73
N THR A 55 -11.63 16.83 -4.42
CA THR A 55 -11.28 17.90 -3.49
C THR A 55 -9.95 17.63 -2.80
N HIS A 56 -9.71 16.39 -2.43
CA HIS A 56 -8.48 15.95 -1.75
C HIS A 56 -7.97 14.64 -2.32
N ILE A 57 -6.65 14.49 -2.29
CA ILE A 57 -5.94 13.22 -2.47
C ILE A 57 -5.12 13.05 -1.20
N TYR A 58 -5.44 12.04 -0.40
CA TYR A 58 -4.70 11.69 0.80
C TYR A 58 -3.67 10.63 0.46
N VAL A 59 -2.44 10.79 0.97
CA VAL A 59 -1.36 9.80 0.82
C VAL A 59 -1.10 9.17 2.17
N SER A 60 -1.17 7.84 2.20
CA SER A 60 -1.09 7.06 3.44
C SER A 60 0.32 6.98 4.02
N HIS A 61 1.30 6.67 3.19
CA HIS A 61 2.70 6.51 3.58
C HIS A 61 3.64 6.75 2.38
N PHE A 62 4.94 6.51 2.55
CA PHE A 62 5.98 6.95 1.62
C PHE A 62 6.38 5.93 0.55
N HIS A 63 5.70 4.78 0.42
CA HIS A 63 5.99 3.84 -0.66
C HIS A 63 5.50 4.36 -2.02
N PRO A 64 6.25 4.10 -3.10
CA PRO A 64 6.02 4.71 -4.41
C PRO A 64 4.66 4.41 -5.01
N ASP A 65 4.15 3.22 -4.79
CA ASP A 65 2.88 2.72 -5.32
C ASP A 65 1.65 3.38 -4.67
N HIS A 66 1.86 4.22 -3.66
CA HIS A 66 0.81 5.03 -3.03
C HIS A 66 0.85 6.51 -3.45
N HIS A 67 1.93 6.98 -4.11
CA HIS A 67 2.03 8.42 -4.39
C HIS A 67 2.66 8.82 -5.74
N PHE A 68 3.27 7.92 -6.49
CA PHE A 68 3.90 8.28 -7.77
C PHE A 68 2.89 8.78 -8.81
N GLY A 69 1.68 8.24 -8.84
CA GLY A 69 0.60 8.68 -9.71
C GLY A 69 0.07 10.10 -9.46
N LEU A 70 0.48 10.75 -8.35
CA LEU A 70 0.08 12.12 -8.02
C LEU A 70 0.36 13.13 -9.13
N THR A 71 1.42 12.94 -9.90
CA THR A 71 1.79 13.83 -11.02
C THR A 71 0.68 13.89 -12.07
N VAL A 72 0.12 12.74 -12.43
CA VAL A 72 -1.01 12.62 -13.37
C VAL A 72 -2.28 13.19 -12.74
N LEU A 73 -2.60 12.76 -11.53
CA LEU A 73 -3.82 13.18 -10.84
C LEU A 73 -3.86 14.68 -10.59
N LYS A 74 -2.75 15.27 -10.16
CA LYS A 74 -2.67 16.72 -9.94
C LYS A 74 -2.76 17.52 -11.25
N SER A 75 -2.26 16.96 -12.35
CA SER A 75 -2.44 17.55 -13.68
C SER A 75 -3.91 17.50 -14.14
N ALA A 76 -4.60 16.39 -13.91
CA ALA A 76 -6.00 16.19 -14.26
C ALA A 76 -6.95 16.99 -13.35
N PHE A 77 -6.60 17.13 -12.07
CA PHE A 77 -7.40 17.78 -11.03
C PHE A 77 -6.59 18.88 -10.31
N PRO A 78 -6.29 20.00 -10.96
CA PRO A 78 -5.39 21.01 -10.41
C PRO A 78 -5.87 21.64 -9.10
N GLU A 79 -7.18 21.65 -8.84
CA GLU A 79 -7.77 22.17 -7.60
C GLU A 79 -7.74 21.19 -6.44
N ALA A 80 -7.49 19.88 -6.68
CA ALA A 80 -7.42 18.89 -5.63
C ALA A 80 -6.21 19.16 -4.71
N ARG A 81 -6.43 19.16 -3.40
CA ARG A 81 -5.36 19.30 -2.40
C ARG A 81 -4.73 17.93 -2.17
N VAL A 82 -3.45 17.78 -2.43
CA VAL A 82 -2.67 16.60 -2.04
C VAL A 82 -2.25 16.78 -0.60
N VAL A 83 -2.61 15.84 0.28
CA VAL A 83 -2.43 15.95 1.73
C VAL A 83 -1.97 14.63 2.34
N ALA A 84 -1.27 14.70 3.47
CA ALA A 84 -0.90 13.56 4.30
C ALA A 84 -0.83 13.99 5.78
N LEU A 85 -0.76 13.02 6.69
CA LEU A 85 -0.37 13.32 8.08
C LEU A 85 1.10 13.76 8.13
N ALA A 86 1.47 14.47 9.19
CA ALA A 86 2.76 15.17 9.25
C ALA A 86 3.96 14.24 9.00
N GLN A 87 3.99 13.06 9.65
CA GLN A 87 5.10 12.15 9.49
C GLN A 87 5.17 11.59 8.07
N SER A 88 4.05 11.11 7.51
CA SER A 88 4.01 10.61 6.13
C SER A 88 4.43 11.68 5.11
N ALA A 89 4.03 12.94 5.31
CA ALA A 89 4.43 14.05 4.43
C ALA A 89 5.94 14.30 4.47
N HIS A 90 6.57 14.22 5.66
CA HIS A 90 8.01 14.36 5.82
C HIS A 90 8.76 13.16 5.18
N ASP A 91 8.31 11.93 5.46
CA ASP A 91 8.92 10.72 4.92
C ASP A 91 8.88 10.71 3.38
N ILE A 92 7.77 11.15 2.78
CA ILE A 92 7.64 11.31 1.32
C ILE A 92 8.63 12.36 0.82
N LEU A 93 8.71 13.54 1.46
CA LEU A 93 9.63 14.60 1.06
C LEU A 93 11.09 14.13 1.08
N ASP A 94 11.46 13.40 2.12
CA ASP A 94 12.84 12.96 2.35
C ASP A 94 13.27 11.81 1.41
N THR A 95 12.33 10.96 0.97
CA THR A 95 12.64 9.74 0.21
C THR A 95 12.28 9.78 -1.28
N THR A 96 11.40 10.70 -1.71
CA THR A 96 10.84 10.67 -3.07
C THR A 96 11.90 10.75 -4.17
N ASN A 97 12.90 11.61 -4.04
CA ASN A 97 13.91 11.76 -5.09
C ASN A 97 14.74 10.48 -5.28
N ASP A 98 15.14 9.84 -4.17
CA ASP A 98 15.90 8.59 -4.21
C ASP A 98 15.05 7.46 -4.78
N LYS A 99 13.76 7.42 -4.44
CA LYS A 99 12.81 6.44 -4.96
C LYS A 99 12.53 6.66 -6.46
N VAL A 100 12.36 7.91 -6.92
CA VAL A 100 12.22 8.21 -8.36
C VAL A 100 13.47 7.78 -9.12
N ASP A 101 14.67 8.08 -8.62
CA ASP A 101 15.91 7.64 -9.24
C ASP A 101 16.02 6.11 -9.28
N MET A 102 15.72 5.45 -8.19
CA MET A 102 15.78 4.00 -8.07
C MET A 102 14.82 3.27 -9.04
N TRP A 103 13.58 3.73 -9.15
CA TRP A 103 12.58 3.13 -10.02
C TRP A 103 12.65 3.65 -11.47
N SER A 104 13.57 4.57 -11.75
CA SER A 104 13.77 5.14 -13.08
C SER A 104 14.10 4.09 -14.13
N ILE A 105 13.92 4.48 -15.41
CA ILE A 105 14.21 3.62 -16.56
C ILE A 105 15.63 3.07 -16.57
N ASP A 106 16.60 3.85 -16.09
CA ASP A 106 18.01 3.46 -16.10
C ASP A 106 18.31 2.33 -15.11
N ARG A 107 17.48 2.18 -14.07
CA ARG A 107 17.67 1.16 -13.03
C ARG A 107 16.65 0.02 -13.13
N PHE A 108 15.37 0.32 -13.30
CA PHE A 108 14.31 -0.69 -13.31
C PHE A 108 13.74 -0.97 -14.71
N GLY A 109 14.02 -0.09 -15.67
CA GLY A 109 13.55 -0.25 -17.05
C GLY A 109 12.11 0.20 -17.27
N PHE A 110 11.45 0.83 -16.31
CA PHE A 110 10.10 1.33 -16.44
C PHE A 110 10.05 2.74 -17.03
N TYR A 111 9.39 2.86 -18.21
CA TYR A 111 9.02 4.16 -18.78
C TYR A 111 7.76 4.76 -18.12
N ASP A 112 7.07 3.99 -17.29
CA ASP A 112 5.77 4.31 -16.74
C ASP A 112 5.87 4.87 -15.30
N ILE A 113 7.01 5.49 -15.00
CA ILE A 113 7.34 6.10 -13.70
C ILE A 113 7.48 7.62 -13.88
N PRO A 114 7.02 8.45 -12.93
CA PRO A 114 7.17 9.89 -13.02
C PRO A 114 8.62 10.34 -12.87
N GLY A 115 9.01 11.40 -13.57
CA GLY A 115 10.32 12.05 -13.37
C GLY A 115 10.37 12.94 -12.11
N SER A 116 9.23 13.24 -11.52
CA SER A 116 9.08 13.97 -10.25
C SER A 116 7.72 13.71 -9.65
N VAL A 117 7.59 13.86 -8.34
CA VAL A 117 6.34 13.61 -7.61
C VAL A 117 5.90 14.87 -6.85
N VAL A 118 4.58 15.04 -6.72
CA VAL A 118 3.98 16.11 -5.93
C VAL A 118 4.13 15.79 -4.45
N THR A 119 4.73 16.71 -3.68
CA THR A 119 4.84 16.57 -2.22
C THR A 119 3.49 16.91 -1.56
N PRO A 120 2.96 16.05 -0.68
CA PRO A 120 1.74 16.34 0.06
C PRO A 120 1.90 17.52 1.02
N LEU A 121 0.83 18.28 1.20
CA LEU A 121 0.71 19.25 2.29
C LEU A 121 0.37 18.54 3.60
N ILE A 122 0.89 19.04 4.70
CA ILE A 122 0.54 18.51 6.03
C ILE A 122 -0.90 18.90 6.37
N LEU A 123 -1.70 17.91 6.78
CA LEU A 123 -3.04 18.15 7.30
C LEU A 123 -2.97 18.82 8.69
N GLU A 124 -3.76 19.89 8.87
CA GLU A 124 -3.90 20.55 10.17
C GLU A 124 -4.74 19.73 11.16
N GLN A 125 -5.69 18.98 10.65
CA GLN A 125 -6.58 18.08 11.41
C GLN A 125 -6.51 16.67 10.81
N PRO A 126 -6.59 15.60 11.61
CA PRO A 126 -6.48 14.22 11.11
C PRO A 126 -7.79 13.74 10.45
N TYR A 127 -8.46 14.61 9.69
CA TYR A 127 -9.64 14.28 8.91
C TYR A 127 -9.85 15.29 7.78
N VAL A 128 -10.62 14.88 6.79
CA VAL A 128 -11.24 15.77 5.80
C VAL A 128 -12.75 15.58 5.82
N GLU A 129 -13.49 16.62 5.44
CA GLU A 129 -14.94 16.54 5.32
C GLU A 129 -15.34 16.34 3.86
N LEU A 130 -16.21 15.38 3.62
CA LEU A 130 -16.86 15.12 2.35
C LEU A 130 -18.37 15.30 2.52
N GLU A 131 -18.91 16.41 2.06
CA GLU A 131 -20.34 16.75 2.11
C GLU A 131 -20.98 16.57 3.51
N GLY A 132 -20.23 16.93 4.58
CA GLY A 132 -20.66 16.86 5.96
C GLY A 132 -20.32 15.57 6.70
N GLU A 133 -19.74 14.58 6.01
CA GLU A 133 -19.26 13.34 6.59
C GLU A 133 -17.73 13.38 6.76
N GLN A 134 -17.22 12.82 7.85
CA GLN A 134 -15.78 12.81 8.13
C GLN A 134 -15.11 11.55 7.59
N ILE A 135 -13.99 11.76 6.88
CA ILE A 135 -13.00 10.73 6.56
C ILE A 135 -11.82 11.00 7.48
N ARG A 136 -11.54 10.07 8.40
CA ARG A 136 -10.56 10.23 9.49
C ARG A 136 -9.30 9.44 9.22
N PHE A 137 -8.14 10.01 9.55
CA PHE A 137 -6.82 9.41 9.35
C PHE A 137 -6.18 9.12 10.71
N TYR A 138 -5.57 7.95 10.84
CA TYR A 138 -4.91 7.52 12.06
C TYR A 138 -3.50 7.06 11.76
N ASP A 139 -2.53 7.62 12.47
CA ASP A 139 -1.12 7.21 12.44
C ASP A 139 -0.78 6.18 13.53
N GLY A 140 0.52 5.85 13.63
CA GLY A 140 1.04 4.95 14.65
C GLY A 140 0.73 3.48 14.41
N TYR A 141 0.46 3.12 13.15
CA TYR A 141 0.33 1.74 12.71
C TYR A 141 1.64 1.24 12.11
N GLU A 142 2.04 0.03 12.48
CA GLU A 142 3.04 -0.72 11.72
C GLU A 142 2.37 -1.34 10.50
N GLY A 143 3.13 -1.43 9.42
CA GLY A 143 2.78 -2.06 8.17
C GLY A 143 4.02 -2.61 7.50
N ASP A 144 4.02 -2.66 6.20
CA ASP A 144 5.16 -3.05 5.38
C ASP A 144 6.37 -2.10 5.52
N SER A 145 6.11 -0.89 5.99
CA SER A 145 7.12 0.13 6.34
C SER A 145 6.79 0.78 7.69
N ILE A 146 7.62 1.73 8.12
CA ILE A 146 7.32 2.60 9.26
C ILE A 146 6.24 3.63 8.88
N ASN A 147 5.59 4.18 9.92
CA ASN A 147 4.68 5.33 9.80
C ASN A 147 3.48 5.10 8.85
N ASN A 148 3.01 3.87 8.77
CA ASN A 148 1.77 3.59 8.06
C ASN A 148 0.58 4.25 8.73
N THR A 149 -0.40 4.63 7.93
CA THR A 149 -1.65 5.24 8.40
C THR A 149 -2.84 4.44 7.88
N ILE A 150 -3.93 4.46 8.62
CA ILE A 150 -5.20 3.91 8.19
C ILE A 150 -6.24 5.01 8.02
N VAL A 151 -7.24 4.74 7.19
CA VAL A 151 -8.36 5.65 6.95
C VAL A 151 -9.64 5.03 7.47
N TRP A 152 -10.37 5.75 8.32
CA TRP A 152 -11.65 5.33 8.87
C TRP A 152 -12.79 6.24 8.44
N VAL A 153 -13.85 5.66 7.91
CA VAL A 153 -15.09 6.34 7.53
C VAL A 153 -16.22 5.84 8.41
N PRO A 154 -16.53 6.55 9.54
CA PRO A 154 -17.48 6.07 10.55
C PRO A 154 -18.88 5.80 10.01
N SER A 155 -19.40 6.69 9.17
CA SER A 155 -20.77 6.58 8.63
C SER A 155 -20.97 5.35 7.75
N MET A 156 -19.90 4.80 7.19
CA MET A 156 -19.91 3.61 6.33
C MET A 156 -19.40 2.36 7.05
N ARG A 157 -18.74 2.52 8.19
CA ARG A 157 -17.97 1.47 8.87
C ARG A 157 -16.95 0.82 7.94
N VAL A 158 -16.20 1.66 7.19
CA VAL A 158 -15.17 1.25 6.24
C VAL A 158 -13.81 1.70 6.73
N ILE A 159 -12.84 0.80 6.76
CA ILE A 159 -11.42 1.10 6.92
C ILE A 159 -10.72 0.88 5.58
N CYS A 160 -9.92 1.86 5.10
CA CYS A 160 -8.82 1.57 4.19
C CYS A 160 -7.61 1.27 5.06
N ALA A 161 -7.20 0.02 5.07
CA ALA A 161 -6.09 -0.46 5.91
C ALA A 161 -4.73 -0.01 5.36
N THR A 162 -4.70 0.39 4.07
CA THR A 162 -3.43 0.63 3.36
C THR A 162 -2.49 -0.55 3.57
N ASP A 163 -1.19 -0.36 3.73
CA ASP A 163 -0.25 -1.47 3.85
C ASP A 163 -0.11 -2.02 5.29
N VAL A 164 -1.09 -1.71 6.13
CA VAL A 164 -1.29 -2.41 7.40
C VAL A 164 -1.92 -3.79 7.18
N ALA A 165 -2.76 -3.98 6.14
CA ALA A 165 -3.34 -5.28 5.81
C ALA A 165 -3.32 -5.56 4.31
N PHE A 166 -3.14 -6.84 3.97
CA PHE A 166 -3.06 -7.40 2.62
C PHE A 166 -4.05 -8.57 2.50
N HIS A 167 -4.34 -9.04 1.29
CA HIS A 167 -5.18 -10.22 1.12
C HIS A 167 -4.86 -11.01 -0.16
N ASP A 168 -4.49 -12.29 -0.02
CA ASP A 168 -4.13 -13.21 -1.11
C ASP A 168 -3.07 -12.66 -2.08
N CYS A 169 -2.11 -11.91 -1.52
CA CYS A 169 -0.91 -11.46 -2.20
C CYS A 169 0.29 -11.59 -1.23
N HIS A 170 1.51 -11.64 -1.74
CA HIS A 170 2.67 -11.68 -0.87
C HIS A 170 2.89 -10.33 -0.20
N LEU A 171 3.03 -10.33 1.14
CA LEU A 171 3.34 -9.13 1.90
C LEU A 171 4.79 -8.70 1.70
N TRP A 172 5.07 -7.47 2.11
CA TRP A 172 6.40 -6.86 2.11
C TRP A 172 6.95 -6.67 3.54
N PRO A 173 7.22 -7.73 4.35
CA PRO A 173 7.73 -7.60 5.72
C PRO A 173 9.24 -7.35 5.81
N ILE A 174 9.93 -7.20 4.69
CA ILE A 174 11.40 -7.08 4.66
C ILE A 174 11.92 -5.81 5.34
N GLU A 175 11.15 -4.73 5.32
CA GLU A 175 11.47 -3.47 5.99
C GLU A 175 11.13 -3.48 7.49
N SER A 176 10.73 -4.62 8.04
CA SER A 176 10.43 -4.78 9.47
C SER A 176 11.19 -5.96 10.06
N ASN A 177 11.79 -5.74 11.25
CA ASN A 177 12.37 -6.83 12.03
C ASN A 177 11.30 -7.61 12.79
N VAL A 178 11.67 -8.71 13.45
CA VAL A 178 10.74 -9.58 14.19
C VAL A 178 9.92 -8.81 15.23
N GLU A 179 10.52 -7.87 15.97
CA GLU A 179 9.82 -7.08 17.00
C GLU A 179 8.74 -6.19 16.37
N ARG A 180 9.07 -5.53 15.26
CA ARG A 180 8.13 -4.69 14.52
C ARG A 180 7.03 -5.52 13.90
N ARG A 181 7.29 -6.73 13.35
CA ARG A 181 6.25 -7.62 12.84
C ARG A 181 5.31 -8.13 13.94
N ILE A 182 5.80 -8.31 15.18
CA ILE A 182 4.93 -8.59 16.34
C ILE A 182 3.99 -7.40 16.62
N LYS A 183 4.51 -6.15 16.55
CA LYS A 183 3.68 -4.95 16.68
C LYS A 183 2.70 -4.85 15.50
N TRP A 184 3.13 -5.10 14.28
CA TRP A 184 2.29 -5.07 13.09
C TRP A 184 1.07 -5.98 13.23
N ARG A 185 1.24 -7.23 13.65
CA ARG A 185 0.11 -8.15 13.91
C ARG A 185 -0.87 -7.59 14.95
N LYS A 186 -0.39 -6.92 15.99
CA LYS A 186 -1.24 -6.26 16.99
C LYS A 186 -1.98 -5.06 16.40
N ASP A 187 -1.34 -4.29 15.56
CA ASP A 187 -1.93 -3.13 14.91
C ASP A 187 -3.00 -3.54 13.89
N ILE A 188 -2.79 -4.64 13.14
CA ILE A 188 -3.82 -5.26 12.30
C ILE A 188 -5.05 -5.61 13.15
N ALA A 189 -4.87 -6.31 14.28
CA ALA A 189 -5.98 -6.68 15.15
C ALA A 189 -6.68 -5.46 15.76
N ARG A 190 -5.94 -4.40 16.12
CA ARG A 190 -6.47 -3.14 16.67
C ARG A 190 -7.43 -2.42 15.73
N MET A 191 -7.35 -2.63 14.42
CA MET A 191 -8.33 -2.06 13.48
C MET A 191 -9.75 -2.54 13.77
N MET A 192 -9.91 -3.74 14.34
CA MET A 192 -11.22 -4.28 14.68
C MET A 192 -11.90 -3.56 15.85
N ASP A 193 -11.18 -2.76 16.64
CA ASP A 193 -11.76 -1.92 17.71
C ASP A 193 -12.69 -0.83 17.16
N PHE A 194 -12.56 -0.48 15.89
CA PHE A 194 -13.48 0.42 15.18
C PHE A 194 -14.81 -0.25 14.80
N ASP A 195 -14.96 -1.55 14.99
CA ASP A 195 -16.11 -2.35 14.53
C ASP A 195 -16.41 -2.15 13.03
N PRO A 196 -15.42 -2.34 12.13
CA PRO A 196 -15.60 -2.11 10.71
C PRO A 196 -16.54 -3.16 10.08
N ARG A 197 -17.31 -2.75 9.09
CA ARG A 197 -18.04 -3.66 8.21
C ARG A 197 -17.14 -4.13 7.05
N VAL A 198 -16.29 -3.24 6.58
CA VAL A 198 -15.34 -3.51 5.49
C VAL A 198 -13.97 -3.01 5.89
N VAL A 199 -12.96 -3.85 5.68
CA VAL A 199 -11.55 -3.48 5.71
C VAL A 199 -11.00 -3.66 4.30
N ILE A 200 -10.64 -2.57 3.63
CA ILE A 200 -10.02 -2.56 2.31
C ILE A 200 -8.51 -2.67 2.51
N PRO A 201 -7.85 -3.76 2.08
CA PRO A 201 -6.41 -3.91 2.19
C PRO A 201 -5.68 -2.98 1.23
N GLY A 202 -4.39 -2.73 1.49
CA GLY A 202 -3.52 -1.99 0.56
C GLY A 202 -3.29 -2.74 -0.74
N HIS A 203 -3.18 -4.05 -0.65
CA HIS A 203 -2.94 -4.94 -1.79
C HIS A 203 -3.82 -6.18 -1.72
N HIS A 204 -4.19 -6.72 -2.88
CA HIS A 204 -4.88 -8.00 -2.98
C HIS A 204 -4.83 -8.56 -4.40
N ASP A 205 -5.19 -9.83 -4.56
CA ASP A 205 -5.33 -10.43 -5.88
C ASP A 205 -6.64 -10.00 -6.59
N GLU A 206 -6.75 -10.34 -7.87
CA GLU A 206 -7.91 -9.97 -8.67
C GLU A 206 -9.20 -10.66 -8.22
N GLU A 207 -9.14 -11.85 -7.62
CA GLU A 207 -10.31 -12.56 -7.11
C GLU A 207 -10.90 -11.84 -5.89
N LYS A 208 -10.06 -11.41 -4.97
CA LYS A 208 -10.50 -10.65 -3.78
C LYS A 208 -11.03 -9.28 -4.16
N PHE A 209 -10.47 -8.66 -5.19
CA PHE A 209 -11.02 -7.42 -5.73
C PHE A 209 -12.47 -7.58 -6.15
N ARG A 210 -12.84 -8.62 -6.89
CA ARG A 210 -14.23 -8.87 -7.28
C ARG A 210 -15.16 -9.06 -6.08
N ILE A 211 -14.69 -9.75 -5.02
CA ILE A 211 -15.46 -9.91 -3.78
C ILE A 211 -15.68 -8.55 -3.11
N LEU A 212 -14.67 -7.70 -3.06
CA LEU A 212 -14.80 -6.33 -2.53
C LEU A 212 -15.80 -5.50 -3.33
N GLU A 213 -15.80 -5.59 -4.66
CA GLU A 213 -16.80 -4.91 -5.50
C GLU A 213 -18.24 -5.35 -5.18
N GLU A 214 -18.47 -6.65 -4.99
CA GLU A 214 -19.79 -7.16 -4.58
C GLU A 214 -20.23 -6.64 -3.21
N VAL A 215 -19.29 -6.54 -2.24
CA VAL A 215 -19.58 -6.00 -0.90
C VAL A 215 -19.80 -4.48 -0.92
N MET A 216 -19.23 -3.76 -1.88
CA MET A 216 -19.54 -2.34 -2.08
C MET A 216 -20.99 -2.11 -2.47
N GLU A 217 -21.54 -2.99 -3.33
CA GLU A 217 -22.92 -2.88 -3.81
C GLU A 217 -23.93 -3.38 -2.77
N ASP A 218 -23.57 -4.40 -1.98
CA ASP A 218 -24.42 -5.01 -0.95
C ASP A 218 -23.98 -4.61 0.47
N THR A 219 -24.62 -3.58 1.02
CA THR A 219 -24.30 -3.06 2.35
C THR A 219 -24.65 -4.01 3.51
N SER A 220 -25.35 -5.12 3.26
CA SER A 220 -25.62 -6.16 4.27
C SER A 220 -24.42 -7.12 4.47
N ARG A 221 -23.50 -7.17 3.52
CA ARG A 221 -22.31 -8.03 3.58
C ARG A 221 -21.16 -7.35 4.34
N THR A 222 -20.27 -8.19 4.87
CA THR A 222 -19.04 -7.76 5.53
C THR A 222 -17.83 -8.28 4.76
N TYR A 223 -16.69 -7.58 4.86
CA TYR A 223 -15.41 -8.01 4.35
C TYR A 223 -14.30 -7.55 5.31
N VAL A 224 -13.85 -8.44 6.16
CA VAL A 224 -12.80 -8.20 7.15
C VAL A 224 -11.75 -9.33 7.17
N ASP A 225 -11.86 -10.27 6.24
CA ASP A 225 -11.06 -11.50 6.21
C ASP A 225 -9.55 -11.22 6.02
N CYS A 226 -9.22 -10.11 5.37
CA CYS A 226 -7.83 -9.65 5.21
C CYS A 226 -7.12 -9.44 6.55
N VAL A 227 -7.85 -9.14 7.62
CA VAL A 227 -7.28 -8.94 8.97
C VAL A 227 -6.66 -10.24 9.50
N ASP A 228 -7.45 -11.31 9.54
CA ASP A 228 -6.98 -12.63 10.01
C ASP A 228 -5.95 -13.23 9.04
N TRP A 229 -6.15 -13.01 7.74
CA TRP A 229 -5.25 -13.49 6.70
C TRP A 229 -3.84 -12.88 6.85
N SER A 230 -3.74 -11.55 7.00
CA SER A 230 -2.45 -10.85 7.16
C SER A 230 -1.71 -11.28 8.43
N VAL A 231 -2.44 -11.46 9.56
CA VAL A 231 -1.84 -11.94 10.80
C VAL A 231 -1.21 -13.31 10.61
N LYS A 232 -1.95 -14.27 10.01
CA LYS A 232 -1.46 -15.63 9.75
C LYS A 232 -0.30 -15.66 8.77
N TYR A 233 -0.32 -14.79 7.76
CA TYR A 233 0.80 -14.69 6.83
C TYR A 233 2.08 -14.24 7.55
N LEU A 234 2.01 -13.20 8.37
CA LEU A 234 3.16 -12.69 9.13
C LEU A 234 3.67 -13.70 10.18
N GLU A 235 2.78 -14.47 10.81
CA GLU A 235 3.18 -15.56 11.71
C GLU A 235 3.98 -16.62 10.97
N TYR A 236 3.48 -17.06 9.82
CA TYR A 236 4.18 -18.04 9.01
C TYR A 236 5.48 -17.51 8.40
N TYR A 237 5.49 -16.23 8.00
CA TYR A 237 6.72 -15.57 7.54
C TYR A 237 7.81 -15.60 8.62
N ASP A 238 7.46 -15.31 9.88
CA ASP A 238 8.41 -15.39 10.99
C ASP A 238 8.92 -16.83 11.24
N GLU A 239 8.05 -17.85 11.09
CA GLU A 239 8.46 -19.26 11.16
C GLU A 239 9.45 -19.61 10.04
N VAL A 240 9.17 -19.20 8.82
CA VAL A 240 10.05 -19.40 7.66
C VAL A 240 11.36 -18.65 7.84
N TYR A 241 11.31 -17.38 8.25
CA TYR A 241 12.51 -16.60 8.53
C TYR A 241 13.40 -17.28 9.58
N ALA A 242 12.82 -17.85 10.64
CA ALA A 242 13.58 -18.52 11.70
C ALA A 242 14.19 -19.86 11.26
N SER A 243 13.56 -20.58 10.36
CA SER A 243 13.90 -21.98 10.01
C SER A 243 14.68 -22.13 8.70
N ALA A 244 14.42 -21.32 7.69
CA ALA A 244 15.09 -21.37 6.39
C ALA A 244 16.61 -21.11 6.55
N LYS A 245 17.41 -21.88 5.81
CA LYS A 245 18.88 -21.78 5.80
C LYS A 245 19.42 -21.15 4.53
N THR A 246 18.58 -21.11 3.49
CA THR A 246 18.91 -20.57 2.18
C THR A 246 17.73 -19.79 1.63
N GLY A 247 17.98 -18.86 0.71
CA GLY A 247 16.92 -18.14 0.06
C GLY A 247 16.00 -19.03 -0.77
N LYS A 248 16.56 -20.10 -1.37
CA LYS A 248 15.74 -21.08 -2.06
C LYS A 248 14.77 -21.80 -1.11
N GLU A 249 15.25 -22.22 0.08
CA GLU A 249 14.36 -22.83 1.10
C GLU A 249 13.26 -21.84 1.54
N MET A 250 13.60 -20.58 1.75
CA MET A 250 12.60 -19.56 2.08
C MET A 250 11.53 -19.45 1.00
N ILE A 251 11.92 -19.37 -0.26
CA ILE A 251 10.98 -19.28 -1.40
C ILE A 251 10.11 -20.54 -1.45
N ASP A 252 10.70 -21.74 -1.41
CA ASP A 252 9.98 -23.01 -1.49
C ASP A 252 8.94 -23.13 -0.37
N MET A 253 9.31 -22.80 0.88
CA MET A 253 8.40 -22.86 2.03
C MET A 253 7.24 -21.88 1.91
N MET A 254 7.52 -20.65 1.47
CA MET A 254 6.46 -19.65 1.28
C MET A 254 5.48 -20.08 0.20
N PHE A 255 5.95 -20.55 -0.96
CA PHE A 255 5.08 -21.02 -2.05
C PHE A 255 4.37 -22.35 -1.76
N GLU A 256 4.94 -23.22 -0.92
CA GLU A 256 4.25 -24.45 -0.47
C GLU A 256 2.95 -24.11 0.29
N ARG A 257 2.96 -23.04 1.10
CA ARG A 257 1.80 -22.62 1.88
C ARG A 257 0.94 -21.59 1.17
N TYR A 258 1.56 -20.64 0.45
CA TYR A 258 0.93 -19.52 -0.21
C TYR A 258 1.34 -19.53 -1.70
N ASP A 259 0.71 -20.38 -2.50
CA ASP A 259 0.90 -20.40 -3.98
C ASP A 259 0.13 -19.24 -4.61
N LEU A 260 0.56 -18.00 -4.28
CA LEU A 260 -0.05 -16.77 -4.73
C LEU A 260 0.67 -16.24 -5.96
N LYS A 261 -0.09 -15.61 -6.87
CA LYS A 261 0.46 -14.96 -8.07
C LYS A 261 0.58 -13.45 -7.90
N ALA A 262 -0.24 -12.85 -7.05
CA ALA A 262 -0.13 -11.45 -6.71
C ALA A 262 1.15 -11.22 -5.90
N GLU A 263 2.02 -10.35 -6.41
CA GLU A 263 3.31 -9.99 -5.80
C GLU A 263 4.27 -11.17 -5.54
N ASP A 264 4.24 -12.20 -6.37
CA ASP A 264 5.15 -13.33 -6.25
C ASP A 264 6.63 -12.91 -6.32
N PHE A 265 6.95 -11.83 -7.05
CA PHE A 265 8.30 -11.24 -7.06
C PHE A 265 8.78 -10.79 -5.67
N ALA A 266 7.86 -10.38 -4.78
CA ALA A 266 8.21 -9.90 -3.45
C ALA A 266 8.96 -10.97 -2.63
N ILE A 267 8.55 -12.24 -2.70
CA ILE A 267 9.26 -13.32 -2.01
C ILE A 267 10.65 -13.55 -2.58
N HIS A 268 10.81 -13.45 -3.90
CA HIS A 268 12.12 -13.58 -4.53
C HIS A 268 13.06 -12.43 -4.09
N TRP A 269 12.58 -11.20 -4.05
CA TRP A 269 13.35 -10.05 -3.60
C TRP A 269 13.73 -10.15 -2.12
N GLN A 270 12.78 -10.52 -1.27
CA GLN A 270 13.03 -10.72 0.16
C GLN A 270 14.07 -11.82 0.40
N ALA A 271 13.98 -12.94 -0.33
CA ALA A 271 14.99 -13.99 -0.24
C ALA A 271 16.36 -13.49 -0.68
N GLN A 272 16.47 -12.73 -1.78
CA GLN A 272 17.73 -12.16 -2.24
C GLN A 272 18.34 -11.17 -1.23
N ILE A 273 17.51 -10.43 -0.51
CA ILE A 273 17.94 -9.52 0.54
C ILE A 273 18.44 -10.26 1.77
N LEU A 274 17.70 -11.26 2.25
CA LEU A 274 18.03 -12.01 3.47
C LEU A 274 19.10 -13.06 3.25
N PHE A 275 19.18 -13.65 2.06
CA PHE A 275 20.08 -14.73 1.69
C PHE A 275 20.77 -14.45 0.34
N PRO A 276 21.62 -13.41 0.27
CA PRO A 276 22.16 -12.89 -1.00
C PRO A 276 23.03 -13.88 -1.78
N LYS A 277 23.58 -14.91 -1.12
CA LYS A 277 24.45 -15.91 -1.77
C LYS A 277 23.73 -17.18 -2.24
N SER A 278 22.52 -17.43 -1.75
CA SER A 278 21.79 -18.69 -1.97
C SER A 278 20.41 -18.54 -2.55
N SER A 279 20.02 -17.30 -2.90
CA SER A 279 18.71 -17.03 -3.50
C SER A 279 18.76 -17.10 -5.02
N PRO A 280 17.83 -17.80 -5.67
CA PRO A 280 17.65 -17.72 -7.12
C PRO A 280 17.14 -16.33 -7.52
N GLU A 281 17.52 -15.88 -8.73
CA GLU A 281 16.90 -14.72 -9.33
C GLU A 281 15.42 -14.98 -9.62
N GLY A 282 14.57 -14.00 -9.35
CA GLY A 282 13.16 -14.01 -9.72
C GLY A 282 12.92 -13.57 -11.16
N LEU A 283 11.66 -13.60 -11.60
CA LEU A 283 11.25 -13.14 -12.93
C LEU A 283 11.50 -11.63 -13.12
N ILE A 284 11.35 -10.86 -12.05
CA ILE A 284 11.67 -9.44 -12.01
C ILE A 284 12.97 -9.29 -11.21
N PRO A 285 14.05 -8.77 -11.82
CA PRO A 285 15.31 -8.58 -11.10
C PRO A 285 15.14 -7.55 -9.97
N LEU A 286 15.83 -7.77 -8.85
CA LEU A 286 15.86 -6.81 -7.76
C LEU A 286 16.47 -5.48 -8.27
N PRO A 287 15.77 -4.35 -8.15
CA PRO A 287 16.28 -3.08 -8.62
C PRO A 287 17.45 -2.61 -7.71
N GLY A 288 18.63 -2.39 -8.30
CA GLY A 288 19.77 -1.81 -7.61
C GLY A 288 20.50 -2.73 -6.61
N LYS A 289 21.26 -2.14 -5.71
CA LYS A 289 21.98 -2.87 -4.66
C LYS A 289 21.18 -2.86 -3.36
N PHE A 290 21.26 -3.96 -2.63
CA PHE A 290 20.76 -4.04 -1.25
C PHE A 290 21.28 -2.84 -0.43
N GLY A 291 20.39 -2.21 0.35
CA GLY A 291 20.73 -1.04 1.17
C GLY A 291 20.55 0.32 0.48
N GLU A 292 20.52 0.38 -0.87
CA GLU A 292 20.19 1.61 -1.59
C GLU A 292 18.68 1.77 -1.80
N ILE A 293 17.94 0.65 -1.75
CA ILE A 293 16.55 0.56 -2.21
C ILE A 293 15.54 0.76 -1.07
N PHE A 294 15.86 0.24 0.11
CA PHE A 294 14.93 0.12 1.24
C PHE A 294 15.38 0.94 2.44
N LEU A 295 15.95 2.10 2.17
CA LEU A 295 16.28 3.04 3.24
C LEU A 295 14.99 3.68 3.77
N ASN A 296 14.84 3.65 5.09
CA ASN A 296 13.83 4.45 5.76
C ASN A 296 14.17 5.95 5.63
N PRO A 297 13.26 6.88 5.99
CA PRO A 297 13.49 8.32 5.89
C PRO A 297 14.73 8.84 6.64
N GLN A 298 15.24 8.08 7.61
CA GLN A 298 16.46 8.40 8.34
C GLN A 298 17.74 7.84 7.70
N GLY A 299 17.62 7.20 6.53
CA GLY A 299 18.74 6.61 5.79
C GLY A 299 19.23 5.27 6.35
N GLY A 300 18.43 4.61 7.21
CA GLY A 300 18.71 3.29 7.77
C GLY A 300 17.83 2.20 7.14
N PHE A 301 18.16 0.95 7.42
CA PHE A 301 17.36 -0.22 7.08
C PHE A 301 16.74 -0.80 8.36
N ASP A 302 15.39 -0.88 8.41
CA ASP A 302 14.65 -1.30 9.62
C ASP A 302 14.39 -2.80 9.67
N GLY A 303 14.67 -3.53 8.59
CA GLY A 303 14.47 -4.95 8.48
C GLY A 303 15.49 -5.80 9.23
N ASP A 304 15.31 -7.11 9.15
CA ASP A 304 16.27 -8.07 9.67
C ASP A 304 17.56 -8.06 8.83
N PRO A 305 18.73 -8.23 9.45
CA PRO A 305 19.98 -8.24 8.71
C PRO A 305 20.10 -9.47 7.80
N PRO A 306 20.87 -9.38 6.70
CA PRO A 306 21.21 -10.56 5.89
C PRO A 306 21.81 -11.69 6.72
N ARG A 307 21.45 -12.92 6.42
CA ARG A 307 21.82 -14.13 7.20
C ARG A 307 23.07 -14.84 6.70
N GLU A 308 23.60 -14.48 5.51
CA GLU A 308 24.80 -15.09 4.92
C GLU A 308 25.67 -14.10 4.09
#